data_004ba802bd836026f4f3afd54a98e6a7
#
_entry.id   004ba802bd836026f4f3afd54a98e6a7
#
_cell.length_a   1.000
_cell.length_b   1.000
_cell.length_c   1.000
_cell.angle_alpha   90.00
_cell.angle_beta   90.00
_cell.angle_gamma   90.00
#
_symmetry.space_group_name_H-M   'P 1'
#
loop_
_entity.id
_entity.type
_entity.pdbx_description
1 polymer ?
#
loop_
_entity_poly.entity_id
_entity_poly.type
_entity_poly.pdbx_seq_one_letter_code
_entity_poly.pdbx_strand_id
1 'polypeptide(L)'
;MKRALPAIETAMTAALVAWIGGMFALGAFSARILFRDLPRETAAPAMSTIFRSFDGVVVACVVVVALATGLRLMAVGLRHRPDRIALVAGTALTILGCLDVGYVHPAIARMQAEGGTLEPAFQALHTLSSRSFNLEAICAILIVGAYAWSRRET
;
A
#
# COMPACT_ATOMS: atom_id res chain seq x y z
N MET A 1 -16.70 -1.57 22.89
CA MET A 1 -15.72 -1.91 21.81
C MET A 1 -16.30 -2.82 20.72
N LYS A 2 -17.00 -3.93 21.02
CA LYS A 2 -17.56 -4.81 19.96
C LYS A 2 -18.50 -4.11 18.96
N ARG A 3 -19.27 -3.09 19.39
CA ARG A 3 -20.15 -2.29 18.51
C ARG A 3 -19.40 -1.43 17.48
N ALA A 4 -18.10 -1.14 17.70
CA ALA A 4 -17.28 -0.35 16.80
C ALA A 4 -16.58 -1.21 15.71
N LEU A 5 -16.58 -2.54 15.83
CA LEU A 5 -15.90 -3.44 14.89
C LEU A 5 -16.32 -3.24 13.42
N PRO A 6 -17.63 -3.12 13.07
CA PRO A 6 -18.01 -2.90 11.68
C PRO A 6 -17.44 -1.58 11.10
N ALA A 7 -17.40 -0.53 11.91
CA ALA A 7 -16.84 0.76 11.48
C ALA A 7 -15.33 0.66 11.25
N ILE A 8 -14.60 -0.04 12.14
CA ILE A 8 -13.16 -0.30 12.01
C ILE A 8 -12.88 -1.09 10.73
N GLU A 9 -13.63 -2.16 10.47
CA GLU A 9 -13.50 -2.98 9.28
C GLU A 9 -13.81 -2.19 8.00
N THR A 10 -14.83 -1.34 8.03
CA THR A 10 -15.18 -0.46 6.90
C THR A 10 -14.06 0.55 6.63
N ALA A 11 -13.54 1.23 7.65
CA ALA A 11 -12.44 2.17 7.51
C ALA A 11 -11.18 1.48 6.95
N MET A 12 -10.84 0.30 7.48
CA MET A 12 -9.74 -0.51 6.98
C MET A 12 -9.93 -0.85 5.50
N THR A 13 -11.10 -1.38 5.14
CA THR A 13 -11.39 -1.77 3.75
C THR A 13 -11.33 -0.57 2.81
N ALA A 14 -11.88 0.58 3.21
CA ALA A 14 -11.82 1.80 2.42
C ALA A 14 -10.36 2.27 2.20
N ALA A 15 -9.54 2.24 3.25
CA ALA A 15 -8.12 2.57 3.14
C ALA A 15 -7.37 1.60 2.21
N LEU A 16 -7.64 0.30 2.28
CA LEU A 16 -7.03 -0.70 1.40
C LEU A 16 -7.43 -0.49 -0.06
N VAL A 17 -8.70 -0.19 -0.33
CA VAL A 17 -9.18 0.10 -1.70
C VAL A 17 -8.54 1.37 -2.24
N ALA A 18 -8.46 2.43 -1.44
CA ALA A 18 -7.82 3.68 -1.86
C ALA A 18 -6.32 3.49 -2.13
N TRP A 19 -5.60 2.80 -1.25
CA TRP A 19 -4.16 2.56 -1.39
C TRP A 19 -3.86 1.62 -2.55
N ILE A 20 -4.28 0.35 -2.45
CA ILE A 20 -3.92 -0.69 -3.42
C ILE A 20 -4.59 -0.43 -4.77
N GLY A 21 -5.87 -0.04 -4.77
CA GLY A 21 -6.60 0.30 -5.99
C GLY A 21 -6.02 1.53 -6.69
N GLY A 22 -5.64 2.56 -5.93
CA GLY A 22 -4.97 3.75 -6.46
C GLY A 22 -3.60 3.44 -7.06
N MET A 23 -2.74 2.71 -6.36
CA MET A 23 -1.44 2.27 -6.87
C MET A 23 -1.58 1.41 -8.14
N PHE A 24 -2.55 0.48 -8.15
CA PHE A 24 -2.86 -0.31 -9.34
C PHE A 24 -3.30 0.56 -10.51
N ALA A 25 -4.20 1.53 -10.29
CA ALA A 25 -4.66 2.45 -11.31
C ALA A 25 -3.52 3.29 -11.89
N LEU A 26 -2.63 3.80 -11.04
CA LEU A 26 -1.46 4.56 -11.45
C LEU A 26 -0.50 3.71 -12.28
N GLY A 27 -0.18 2.50 -11.84
CA GLY A 27 0.75 1.61 -12.54
C GLY A 27 0.17 1.01 -13.83
N ALA A 28 -1.06 0.49 -13.77
CA ALA A 28 -1.66 -0.22 -14.91
C ALA A 28 -2.20 0.70 -16.01
N PHE A 29 -2.72 1.89 -15.64
CA PHE A 29 -3.36 2.79 -16.59
C PHE A 29 -2.53 4.05 -16.82
N SER A 30 -2.24 4.84 -15.77
CA SER A 30 -1.58 6.14 -15.93
C SER A 30 -0.17 6.00 -16.50
N ALA A 31 0.63 5.07 -15.98
CA ALA A 31 1.97 4.81 -16.51
C ALA A 31 1.91 4.34 -17.97
N ARG A 32 1.02 3.38 -18.28
CA ARG A 32 0.88 2.88 -19.65
C ARG A 32 0.51 3.98 -20.65
N ILE A 33 -0.41 4.88 -20.28
CA ILE A 33 -0.85 5.98 -21.16
C ILE A 33 0.31 6.96 -21.35
N LEU A 34 0.95 7.41 -20.26
CA LEU A 34 2.04 8.38 -20.34
C LEU A 34 3.21 7.89 -21.18
N PHE A 35 3.67 6.65 -20.96
CA PHE A 35 4.80 6.08 -21.70
C PHE A 35 4.47 5.65 -23.13
N ARG A 36 3.19 5.53 -23.50
CA ARG A 36 2.75 5.32 -24.86
C ARG A 36 2.69 6.64 -25.65
N ASP A 37 2.18 7.69 -25.02
CA ASP A 37 1.78 8.92 -25.73
C ASP A 37 2.84 10.03 -25.63
N LEU A 38 3.81 9.91 -24.71
CA LEU A 38 4.87 10.89 -24.50
C LEU A 38 6.27 10.27 -24.65
N PRO A 39 7.26 11.04 -25.09
CA PRO A 39 8.67 10.63 -25.01
C PRO A 39 9.06 10.29 -23.57
N ARG A 40 9.93 9.28 -23.39
CA ARG A 40 10.34 8.79 -22.06
C ARG A 40 10.88 9.90 -21.16
N GLU A 41 11.59 10.85 -21.74
CA GLU A 41 12.17 12.01 -21.04
C GLU A 41 11.11 12.91 -20.39
N THR A 42 9.90 12.95 -20.95
CA THR A 42 8.77 13.72 -20.42
C THR A 42 7.86 12.84 -19.56
N ALA A 43 7.62 11.59 -19.95
CA ALA A 43 6.74 10.67 -19.26
C ALA A 43 7.28 10.30 -17.87
N ALA A 44 8.59 10.07 -17.72
CA ALA A 44 9.18 9.63 -16.47
C ALA A 44 9.07 10.69 -15.34
N PRO A 45 9.42 11.98 -15.57
CA PRO A 45 9.19 13.03 -14.56
C PRO A 45 7.72 13.26 -14.23
N ALA A 46 6.83 13.22 -15.24
CA ALA A 46 5.39 13.36 -15.02
C ALA A 46 4.87 12.25 -14.13
N MET A 47 5.24 10.99 -14.41
CA MET A 47 4.83 9.85 -13.60
C MET A 47 5.38 9.92 -12.17
N SER A 48 6.63 10.34 -12.00
CA SER A 48 7.22 10.58 -10.68
C SER A 48 6.46 11.63 -9.86
N THR A 49 5.99 12.69 -10.52
CA THR A 49 5.17 13.74 -9.88
C THR A 49 3.82 13.19 -9.42
N ILE A 50 3.17 12.37 -10.25
CA ILE A 50 1.90 11.73 -9.92
C ILE A 50 2.07 10.80 -8.71
N PHE A 51 3.10 9.94 -8.69
CA PHE A 51 3.38 9.05 -7.57
C PHE A 51 3.62 9.83 -6.27
N ARG A 52 4.46 10.88 -6.31
CA ARG A 52 4.69 11.72 -5.12
C ARG A 52 3.43 12.39 -4.59
N SER A 53 2.54 12.82 -5.48
CA SER A 53 1.24 13.37 -5.07
C SER A 53 0.36 12.31 -4.40
N PHE A 54 0.49 11.06 -4.84
CA PHE A 54 -0.25 9.94 -4.27
C PHE A 54 0.34 9.44 -2.93
N ASP A 55 1.62 9.68 -2.64
CA ASP A 55 2.27 9.30 -1.37
C ASP A 55 1.51 9.88 -0.16
N GLY A 56 0.93 11.07 -0.27
CA GLY A 56 0.08 11.63 0.78
C GLY A 56 -1.16 10.77 1.08
N VAL A 57 -1.76 10.19 0.07
CA VAL A 57 -2.88 9.24 0.22
C VAL A 57 -2.40 7.95 0.88
N VAL A 58 -1.24 7.44 0.45
CA VAL A 58 -0.63 6.23 1.05
C VAL A 58 -0.35 6.44 2.53
N VAL A 59 0.25 7.57 2.93
CA VAL A 59 0.50 7.91 4.35
C VAL A 59 -0.80 7.90 5.15
N ALA A 60 -1.85 8.56 4.66
CA ALA A 60 -3.14 8.55 5.34
C ALA A 60 -3.70 7.13 5.48
N CYS A 61 -3.60 6.31 4.43
CA CYS A 61 -4.03 4.91 4.47
C CYS A 61 -3.20 4.07 5.46
N VAL A 62 -1.87 4.23 5.50
CA VAL A 62 -0.99 3.55 6.47
C VAL A 62 -1.42 3.87 7.90
N VAL A 63 -1.71 5.13 8.22
CA VAL A 63 -2.20 5.53 9.54
C VAL A 63 -3.54 4.85 9.86
N VAL A 64 -4.48 4.84 8.93
CA VAL A 64 -5.79 4.17 9.12
C VAL A 64 -5.60 2.67 9.33
N VAL A 65 -4.75 2.02 8.53
CA VAL A 65 -4.45 0.58 8.65
C VAL A 65 -3.82 0.27 10.01
N ALA A 66 -2.84 1.04 10.44
CA ALA A 66 -2.17 0.86 11.74
C ALA A 66 -3.16 1.01 12.91
N LEU A 67 -3.96 2.08 12.90
CA LEU A 67 -4.97 2.33 13.93
C LEU A 67 -6.05 1.24 13.94
N ALA A 68 -6.59 0.88 12.78
CA ALA A 68 -7.62 -0.16 12.66
C ALA A 68 -7.09 -1.53 13.15
N THR A 69 -5.84 -1.88 12.81
CA THR A 69 -5.18 -3.10 13.26
C THR A 69 -5.04 -3.12 14.79
N GLY A 70 -4.56 -2.01 15.38
CA GLY A 70 -4.42 -1.86 16.83
C GLY A 70 -5.77 -1.92 17.56
N LEU A 71 -6.77 -1.16 17.09
CA LEU A 71 -8.10 -1.14 17.67
C LEU A 71 -8.78 -2.52 17.60
N ARG A 72 -8.62 -3.23 16.48
CA ARG A 72 -9.14 -4.58 16.34
C ARG A 72 -8.46 -5.55 17.31
N LEU A 73 -7.14 -5.49 17.46
CA LEU A 73 -6.41 -6.28 18.46
C LEU A 73 -6.94 -6.05 19.87
N MET A 74 -7.19 -4.81 20.25
CA MET A 74 -7.76 -4.46 21.56
C MET A 74 -9.21 -4.95 21.74
N ALA A 75 -9.99 -5.01 20.64
CA ALA A 75 -11.40 -5.37 20.69
C ALA A 75 -11.65 -6.89 20.75
N VAL A 76 -10.89 -7.69 19.99
CA VAL A 76 -11.13 -9.13 19.81
C VAL A 76 -9.97 -10.01 20.29
N GLY A 77 -8.77 -9.44 20.40
CA GLY A 77 -7.55 -10.18 20.76
C GLY A 77 -7.11 -11.14 19.64
N LEU A 78 -6.40 -12.20 20.03
CA LEU A 78 -5.82 -13.21 19.12
C LEU A 78 -6.49 -14.59 19.25
N ARG A 79 -7.75 -14.63 19.63
CA ARG A 79 -8.43 -15.89 19.96
C ARG A 79 -8.73 -16.75 18.74
N HIS A 80 -9.12 -16.11 17.63
CA HIS A 80 -9.53 -16.81 16.41
C HIS A 80 -8.46 -16.72 15.33
N ARG A 81 -8.39 -17.73 14.45
CA ARG A 81 -7.44 -17.77 13.34
C ARG A 81 -7.55 -16.54 12.42
N PRO A 82 -8.75 -16.11 11.97
CA PRO A 82 -8.88 -14.94 11.10
C PRO A 82 -8.35 -13.67 11.75
N ASP A 83 -8.51 -13.47 13.06
CA ASP A 83 -7.98 -12.29 13.74
C ASP A 83 -6.45 -12.24 13.73
N ARG A 84 -5.80 -13.41 13.90
CA ARG A 84 -4.33 -13.53 13.79
C ARG A 84 -3.84 -13.21 12.38
N ILE A 85 -4.52 -13.73 11.35
CA ILE A 85 -4.18 -13.43 9.95
C ILE A 85 -4.31 -11.94 9.68
N ALA A 86 -5.43 -11.32 10.06
CA ALA A 86 -5.66 -9.89 9.86
C ALA A 86 -4.63 -9.03 10.59
N LEU A 87 -4.23 -9.40 11.83
CA LEU A 87 -3.20 -8.69 12.58
C LEU A 87 -1.84 -8.80 11.91
N VAL A 88 -1.39 -9.99 11.56
CA VAL A 88 -0.07 -10.21 10.92
C VAL A 88 -0.01 -9.46 9.58
N ALA A 89 -1.05 -9.61 8.75
CA ALA A 89 -1.11 -8.95 7.47
C ALA A 89 -1.20 -7.41 7.62
N GLY A 90 -1.99 -6.90 8.58
CA GLY A 90 -2.10 -5.46 8.85
C GLY A 90 -0.79 -4.86 9.37
N THR A 91 -0.07 -5.57 10.24
CA THR A 91 1.24 -5.15 10.72
C THR A 91 2.27 -5.15 9.58
N ALA A 92 2.32 -6.23 8.79
CA ALA A 92 3.23 -6.32 7.64
C ALA A 92 2.95 -5.20 6.62
N LEU A 93 1.69 -4.96 6.29
CA LEU A 93 1.28 -3.88 5.38
C LEU A 93 1.69 -2.50 5.90
N THR A 94 1.53 -2.24 7.20
CA THR A 94 1.96 -0.99 7.83
C THR A 94 3.47 -0.80 7.71
N ILE A 95 4.26 -1.85 7.98
CA ILE A 95 5.72 -1.80 7.86
C ILE A 95 6.15 -1.55 6.42
N LEU A 96 5.58 -2.28 5.45
CA LEU A 96 5.89 -2.12 4.03
C LEU A 96 5.57 -0.70 3.57
N GLY A 97 4.38 -0.18 3.86
CA GLY A 97 3.99 1.18 3.48
C GLY A 97 4.88 2.26 4.11
N CYS A 98 5.29 2.10 5.38
CA CYS A 98 6.26 2.99 6.02
C CYS A 98 7.63 2.95 5.33
N LEU A 99 8.10 1.76 4.93
CA LEU A 99 9.37 1.61 4.20
C LEU A 99 9.30 2.22 2.80
N ASP A 100 8.20 2.01 2.09
CA ASP A 100 8.05 2.53 0.74
C ASP A 100 7.98 4.06 0.74
N VAL A 101 7.12 4.67 1.53
CA VAL A 101 6.99 6.13 1.58
C VAL A 101 8.18 6.79 2.28
N GLY A 102 8.74 6.17 3.32
CA GLY A 102 9.83 6.75 4.11
C GLY A 102 11.21 6.59 3.49
N TYR A 103 11.42 5.57 2.66
CA TYR A 103 12.75 5.27 2.13
C TYR A 103 12.76 5.02 0.61
N VAL A 104 11.96 4.08 0.11
CA VAL A 104 12.07 3.61 -1.29
C VAL A 104 11.66 4.70 -2.28
N HIS A 105 10.49 5.32 -2.10
CA HIS A 105 10.00 6.37 -3.00
C HIS A 105 10.90 7.62 -2.99
N PRO A 106 11.35 8.14 -1.84
CA PRO A 106 12.31 9.25 -1.82
C PRO A 106 13.65 8.91 -2.47
N ALA A 107 14.17 7.69 -2.30
CA ALA A 107 15.42 7.26 -2.91
C ALA A 107 15.29 7.19 -4.45
N ILE A 108 14.20 6.61 -4.96
CA ILE A 108 13.89 6.58 -6.40
C ILE A 108 13.79 8.00 -6.95
N ALA A 109 13.04 8.88 -6.27
CA ALA A 109 12.86 10.27 -6.71
C ALA A 109 14.18 11.06 -6.77
N ARG A 110 15.07 10.85 -5.80
CA ARG A 110 16.42 11.46 -5.77
C ARG A 110 17.24 11.00 -6.96
N MET A 111 17.36 9.70 -7.19
CA MET A 111 18.11 9.14 -8.31
C MET A 111 17.58 9.60 -9.66
N GLN A 112 16.24 9.75 -9.80
CA GLN A 112 15.64 10.32 -11.00
C GLN A 112 16.05 11.78 -11.21
N ALA A 113 16.05 12.59 -10.15
CA ALA A 113 16.47 13.99 -10.22
C ALA A 113 17.95 14.18 -10.59
N GLU A 114 18.80 13.23 -10.19
CA GLU A 114 20.23 13.19 -10.48
C GLU A 114 20.55 12.57 -11.85
N GLY A 115 19.55 12.11 -12.60
CA GLY A 115 19.73 11.48 -13.92
C GLY A 115 20.18 10.01 -13.86
N GLY A 116 20.23 9.40 -12.68
CA GLY A 116 20.73 8.05 -12.43
C GLY A 116 19.75 6.90 -12.80
N THR A 117 18.81 7.12 -13.71
CA THR A 117 17.79 6.12 -14.06
C THR A 117 18.30 4.86 -14.75
N LEU A 118 19.51 4.91 -15.30
CA LEU A 118 20.17 3.76 -15.92
C LEU A 118 21.08 3.00 -14.95
N GLU A 119 21.28 3.51 -13.75
CA GLU A 119 22.14 2.88 -12.76
C GLU A 119 21.54 1.57 -12.22
N PRO A 120 22.37 0.56 -11.94
CA PRO A 120 21.90 -0.70 -11.35
C PRO A 120 21.17 -0.50 -10.02
N ALA A 121 21.61 0.49 -9.23
CA ALA A 121 20.96 0.84 -7.95
C ALA A 121 19.52 1.34 -8.13
N PHE A 122 19.24 2.14 -9.16
CA PHE A 122 17.89 2.57 -9.51
C PHE A 122 17.01 1.37 -9.87
N GLN A 123 17.53 0.48 -10.71
CA GLN A 123 16.79 -0.73 -11.13
C GLN A 123 16.50 -1.65 -9.94
N ALA A 124 17.43 -1.77 -9.00
CA ALA A 124 17.23 -2.53 -7.77
C ALA A 124 16.12 -1.92 -6.88
N LEU A 125 16.13 -0.60 -6.67
CA LEU A 125 15.08 0.10 -5.91
C LEU A 125 13.71 0.00 -6.60
N HIS A 126 13.65 0.15 -7.91
CA HIS A 126 12.41 0.03 -8.67
C HIS A 126 11.84 -1.40 -8.59
N THR A 127 12.71 -2.41 -8.66
CA THR A 127 12.33 -3.82 -8.47
C THR A 127 11.84 -4.06 -7.05
N LEU A 128 12.50 -3.48 -6.04
CA LEU A 128 12.09 -3.57 -4.64
C LEU A 128 10.70 -2.97 -4.44
N SER A 129 10.46 -1.75 -4.94
CA SER A 129 9.13 -1.11 -4.88
C SER A 129 8.04 -1.97 -5.53
N SER A 130 8.31 -2.56 -6.69
CA SER A 130 7.35 -3.43 -7.37
C SER A 130 7.04 -4.71 -6.56
N ARG A 131 8.06 -5.29 -5.89
CA ARG A 131 7.88 -6.47 -5.02
C ARG A 131 7.14 -6.10 -3.74
N SER A 132 7.46 -4.95 -3.14
CA SER A 132 6.74 -4.42 -1.98
C SER A 132 5.26 -4.27 -2.29
N PHE A 133 4.91 -3.62 -3.39
CA PHE A 133 3.52 -3.46 -3.82
C PHE A 133 2.79 -4.80 -3.98
N ASN A 134 3.43 -5.82 -4.54
CA ASN A 134 2.82 -7.15 -4.66
C ASN A 134 2.55 -7.77 -3.27
N LEU A 135 3.47 -7.62 -2.33
CA LEU A 135 3.29 -8.10 -0.95
C LEU A 135 2.19 -7.31 -0.23
N GLU A 136 2.11 -6.00 -0.42
CA GLU A 136 1.04 -5.14 0.09
C GLU A 136 -0.33 -5.59 -0.42
N ALA A 137 -0.45 -5.87 -1.72
CA ALA A 137 -1.68 -6.37 -2.32
C ALA A 137 -2.09 -7.75 -1.73
N ILE A 138 -1.12 -8.65 -1.51
CA ILE A 138 -1.38 -9.94 -0.85
C ILE A 138 -1.87 -9.71 0.58
N CYS A 139 -1.21 -8.84 1.36
CA CYS A 139 -1.64 -8.49 2.71
C CYS A 139 -3.06 -7.93 2.74
N ALA A 140 -3.41 -7.03 1.81
CA ALA A 140 -4.74 -6.48 1.70
C ALA A 140 -5.80 -7.56 1.43
N ILE A 141 -5.53 -8.50 0.51
CA ILE A 141 -6.42 -9.63 0.22
C ILE A 141 -6.60 -10.51 1.46
N LEU A 142 -5.52 -10.80 2.19
CA LEU A 142 -5.57 -11.59 3.42
C LEU A 142 -6.41 -10.91 4.50
N ILE A 143 -6.30 -9.59 4.67
CA ILE A 143 -7.11 -8.82 5.64
C ILE A 143 -8.60 -8.91 5.28
N VAL A 144 -8.95 -8.62 4.03
CA VAL A 144 -10.35 -8.66 3.57
C VAL A 144 -10.92 -10.08 3.68
N GLY A 145 -10.14 -11.09 3.29
CA GLY A 145 -10.52 -12.50 3.42
C GLY A 145 -10.73 -12.92 4.87
N ALA A 146 -9.86 -12.48 5.78
CA ALA A 146 -9.99 -12.76 7.21
C ALA A 146 -11.26 -12.12 7.81
N TYR A 147 -11.60 -10.91 7.39
CA TYR A 147 -12.85 -10.25 7.83
C TYR A 147 -14.09 -10.95 7.28
N ALA A 148 -14.08 -11.36 6.02
CA ALA A 148 -15.18 -12.14 5.43
C ALA A 148 -15.36 -13.49 6.14
N TRP A 149 -14.26 -14.13 6.52
CA TRP A 149 -14.28 -15.39 7.29
C TRP A 149 -14.86 -15.18 8.68
N SER A 150 -14.36 -14.20 9.43
CA SER A 150 -14.82 -13.95 10.80
C SER A 150 -16.33 -13.68 10.91
N ARG A 151 -16.93 -13.08 9.87
CA ARG A 151 -18.38 -12.82 9.81
C ARG A 151 -19.24 -14.07 9.60
N ARG A 152 -18.66 -15.16 9.12
CA ARG A 152 -19.37 -16.44 8.91
C ARG A 152 -19.38 -17.32 10.18
N GLU A 153 -18.50 -17.02 11.13
CA GLU A 153 -18.39 -17.77 12.38
C GLU A 153 -19.18 -17.13 13.53
N THR A 154 -19.77 -15.95 13.32
CA THR A 154 -20.63 -15.24 14.29
C THR A 154 -22.09 -15.39 13.93
#